data_3c5278d58a9726e2d8b950401c81c8a0
#
_entry.id   3c5278d58a9726e2d8b950401c81c8a0
#
_cell.length_a   1.000
_cell.length_b   1.000
_cell.length_c   1.000
_cell.angle_alpha   90.00
_cell.angle_beta   90.00
_cell.angle_gamma   90.00
#
_symmetry.space_group_name_H-M   'P 1'
#
loop_
_entity.id
_entity.type
_entity.pdbx_description
1 polymer ?
#
loop_
_entity_poly.entity_id
_entity_poly.type
_entity_poly.pdbx_seq_one_letter_code
_entity_poly.pdbx_strand_id
1 'polypeptide(L)'
;MLSTPTPEDLDDQAIDWQTLLHSGTATARQRMDYQRWQQLSPAHKTAAQEAEALWADIGLTASAEQHRARPRRRVYRWASGLAAGLVLAVLGYGAADYVPSWSDTHHTGVGQRQQWLLSDGTRVTLNSATALSVDFTGTQRSVTLRKGEALFELVDDPSRPFVVLAGQDRVAAKNGVFSVRRDAGQTRILVASGAAQVQHQAQTLELQPNQQALYQAGQVVAERQQVDANALTAWQRGKLIFNRKPLQEVLAELERYQYGRIVLPDATLGAMQISGVFDLNDPQNLLHTLEQRYGLNITYLPFVAWVH
;
A
#
# COMPACT_ATOMS: atom_id res chain seq x y z
N MET A 1 -14.53 1.90 44.33
CA MET A 1 -14.98 3.21 43.83
C MET A 1 -14.88 3.14 42.32
N LEU A 2 -16.01 2.95 41.65
CA LEU A 2 -16.07 2.99 40.19
C LEU A 2 -16.00 4.47 39.79
N SER A 3 -14.97 4.88 39.08
CA SER A 3 -14.85 6.23 38.55
C SER A 3 -16.02 6.50 37.60
N THR A 4 -16.70 7.63 37.76
CA THR A 4 -17.66 8.12 36.77
C THR A 4 -16.94 8.34 35.46
N PRO A 5 -17.50 7.84 34.34
CA PRO A 5 -16.87 8.04 33.03
C PRO A 5 -16.76 9.52 32.70
N THR A 6 -15.65 9.93 32.14
CA THR A 6 -15.42 11.29 31.63
C THR A 6 -16.28 11.55 30.38
N PRO A 7 -16.57 12.80 30.01
CA PRO A 7 -17.27 13.11 28.77
C PRO A 7 -16.56 12.49 27.54
N GLU A 8 -15.23 12.53 27.46
CA GLU A 8 -14.42 11.92 26.37
C GLU A 8 -14.61 10.40 26.32
N ASP A 9 -14.70 9.71 27.46
CA ASP A 9 -14.97 8.27 27.50
C ASP A 9 -16.37 7.92 26.95
N LEU A 10 -17.36 8.81 27.11
CA LEU A 10 -18.73 8.61 26.60
C LEU A 10 -18.80 8.85 25.07
N ASP A 11 -18.05 9.81 24.55
CA ASP A 11 -18.00 10.11 23.12
C ASP A 11 -17.34 8.95 22.36
N ASP A 12 -16.24 8.41 22.87
CA ASP A 12 -15.58 7.23 22.30
C ASP A 12 -16.51 6.01 22.28
N GLN A 13 -17.23 5.75 23.38
CA GLN A 13 -18.22 4.68 23.45
C GLN A 13 -19.37 4.89 22.46
N ALA A 14 -19.82 6.13 22.25
CA ALA A 14 -20.88 6.45 21.30
C ALA A 14 -20.44 6.18 19.85
N ILE A 15 -19.19 6.52 19.51
CA ILE A 15 -18.59 6.25 18.20
C ILE A 15 -18.44 4.74 17.96
N ASP A 16 -18.01 3.98 18.96
CA ASP A 16 -17.92 2.52 18.89
C ASP A 16 -19.28 1.87 18.62
N TRP A 17 -20.34 2.36 19.30
CA TRP A 17 -21.69 1.90 19.06
C TRP A 17 -22.17 2.21 17.63
N GLN A 18 -21.91 3.41 17.12
CA GLN A 18 -22.29 3.78 15.75
C GLN A 18 -21.54 2.91 14.73
N THR A 19 -20.26 2.68 14.93
CA THR A 19 -19.44 1.81 14.08
C THR A 19 -20.01 0.39 14.03
N LEU A 20 -20.37 -0.18 15.21
CA LEU A 20 -20.96 -1.50 15.30
C LEU A 20 -22.33 -1.58 14.60
N LEU A 21 -23.20 -0.60 14.83
CA LEU A 21 -24.56 -0.57 14.29
C LEU A 21 -24.58 -0.42 12.75
N HIS A 22 -23.59 0.28 12.18
CA HIS A 22 -23.48 0.50 10.75
C HIS A 22 -22.56 -0.51 10.02
N SER A 23 -21.93 -1.44 10.76
CA SER A 23 -21.08 -2.50 10.18
C SER A 23 -21.81 -3.51 9.29
N GLY A 24 -23.16 -3.49 9.27
CA GLY A 24 -23.98 -4.48 8.58
C GLY A 24 -24.10 -5.83 9.31
N THR A 25 -23.36 -6.03 10.41
CA THR A 25 -23.31 -7.30 11.19
C THR A 25 -23.99 -7.20 12.55
N ALA A 26 -24.55 -6.02 12.89
CA ALA A 26 -25.18 -5.76 14.18
C ALA A 26 -26.38 -6.66 14.45
N THR A 27 -26.34 -7.42 15.56
CA THR A 27 -27.42 -8.31 16.00
C THR A 27 -28.56 -7.52 16.66
N ALA A 28 -29.75 -8.13 16.74
CA ALA A 28 -30.88 -7.53 17.46
C ALA A 28 -30.58 -7.27 18.95
N ARG A 29 -29.76 -8.11 19.58
CA ARG A 29 -29.31 -7.95 20.95
C ARG A 29 -28.43 -6.70 21.11
N GLN A 30 -27.46 -6.48 20.24
CA GLN A 30 -26.59 -5.31 20.28
C GLN A 30 -27.36 -4.00 20.08
N ARG A 31 -28.40 -3.99 19.22
CA ARG A 31 -29.30 -2.81 19.09
C ARG A 31 -30.06 -2.50 20.34
N MET A 32 -30.56 -3.53 21.05
CA MET A 32 -31.23 -3.33 22.38
C MET A 32 -30.23 -2.86 23.44
N ASP A 33 -29.02 -3.37 23.44
CA ASP A 33 -27.98 -2.97 24.39
C ASP A 33 -27.57 -1.50 24.17
N TYR A 34 -27.49 -1.04 22.91
CA TYR A 34 -27.29 0.38 22.57
C TYR A 34 -28.44 1.27 23.10
N GLN A 35 -29.72 0.86 22.95
CA GLN A 35 -30.85 1.60 23.47
C GLN A 35 -30.82 1.70 25.01
N ARG A 36 -30.39 0.66 25.70
CA ARG A 36 -30.18 0.69 27.16
C ARG A 36 -29.04 1.63 27.55
N TRP A 37 -27.94 1.58 26.81
CA TRP A 37 -26.79 2.44 27.03
C TRP A 37 -27.15 3.92 26.90
N GLN A 38 -27.93 4.31 25.90
CA GLN A 38 -28.45 5.69 25.77
C GLN A 38 -29.31 6.15 26.97
N GLN A 39 -29.97 5.22 27.67
CA GLN A 39 -30.85 5.52 28.79
C GLN A 39 -30.14 5.55 30.14
N LEU A 40 -28.85 5.26 30.23
CA LEU A 40 -28.10 5.23 31.49
C LEU A 40 -27.99 6.60 32.16
N SER A 41 -27.83 7.67 31.38
CA SER A 41 -27.85 9.05 31.90
C SER A 41 -28.10 10.07 30.78
N PRO A 42 -28.43 11.34 31.11
CA PRO A 42 -28.51 12.41 30.13
C PRO A 42 -27.22 12.58 29.29
N ALA A 43 -26.05 12.39 29.90
CA ALA A 43 -24.75 12.48 29.23
C ALA A 43 -24.57 11.40 28.14
N HIS A 44 -24.97 10.14 28.39
CA HIS A 44 -24.96 9.07 27.42
C HIS A 44 -25.86 9.38 26.21
N LYS A 45 -27.03 9.98 26.51
CA LYS A 45 -27.98 10.39 25.46
C LYS A 45 -27.42 11.51 24.59
N THR A 46 -26.72 12.49 25.16
CA THR A 46 -26.09 13.58 24.44
C THR A 46 -24.97 13.03 23.55
N ALA A 47 -24.05 12.22 24.10
CA ALA A 47 -22.99 11.59 23.34
C ALA A 47 -23.52 10.74 22.17
N ALA A 48 -24.60 9.99 22.39
CA ALA A 48 -25.25 9.23 21.32
C ALA A 48 -25.79 10.12 20.20
N GLN A 49 -26.43 11.25 20.54
CA GLN A 49 -26.98 12.19 19.55
C GLN A 49 -25.89 12.89 18.76
N GLU A 50 -24.79 13.26 19.41
CA GLU A 50 -23.63 13.86 18.75
C GLU A 50 -22.96 12.89 17.77
N ALA A 51 -22.78 11.64 18.18
CA ALA A 51 -22.26 10.59 17.32
C ALA A 51 -23.20 10.28 16.14
N GLU A 52 -24.53 10.25 16.36
CA GLU A 52 -25.52 10.07 15.28
C GLU A 52 -25.51 11.22 14.29
N ALA A 53 -25.37 12.47 14.76
CA ALA A 53 -25.26 13.65 13.93
C ALA A 53 -23.97 13.61 13.06
N LEU A 54 -22.85 13.21 13.67
CA LEU A 54 -21.58 13.05 12.97
C LEU A 54 -21.67 11.98 11.86
N TRP A 55 -22.33 10.86 12.12
CA TRP A 55 -22.57 9.81 11.13
C TRP A 55 -23.53 10.24 10.01
N ALA A 56 -24.54 11.05 10.33
CA ALA A 56 -25.45 11.63 9.33
C ALA A 56 -24.73 12.59 8.39
N ASP A 57 -23.76 13.35 8.88
CA ASP A 57 -22.93 14.26 8.06
C ASP A 57 -21.88 13.51 7.22
N ILE A 58 -21.32 12.41 7.73
CA ILE A 58 -20.34 11.57 7.02
C ILE A 58 -21.02 10.68 5.98
N GLY A 59 -22.25 10.26 6.24
CA GLY A 59 -22.99 9.30 5.47
C GLY A 59 -24.19 9.88 4.77
N LEU A 60 -24.05 10.27 3.53
CA LEU A 60 -25.15 10.34 2.58
C LEU A 60 -26.00 11.63 2.60
N THR A 61 -25.60 12.50 1.73
CA THR A 61 -26.49 13.38 1.01
C THR A 61 -27.95 12.90 1.02
N ALA A 62 -28.83 13.79 1.38
CA ALA A 62 -30.30 13.65 1.50
C ALA A 62 -31.04 13.16 0.21
N SER A 63 -30.38 12.39 -0.67
CA SER A 63 -30.97 11.81 -1.90
C SER A 63 -31.73 10.49 -1.69
N ALA A 64 -31.54 9.81 -0.55
CA ALA A 64 -32.17 8.50 -0.35
C ALA A 64 -33.57 8.54 0.28
N GLU A 65 -33.95 9.63 0.96
CA GLU A 65 -35.24 9.71 1.68
C GLU A 65 -36.39 10.37 0.88
N GLN A 66 -36.12 11.12 -0.18
CA GLN A 66 -37.20 11.78 -0.93
C GLN A 66 -37.91 10.91 -1.99
N HIS A 67 -37.56 9.63 -2.13
CA HIS A 67 -38.18 8.74 -3.12
C HIS A 67 -39.06 7.62 -2.56
N ARG A 68 -39.55 7.74 -1.31
CA ARG A 68 -40.59 6.85 -0.78
C ARG A 68 -41.99 7.38 -1.06
N ALA A 69 -42.38 7.49 -2.33
CA ALA A 69 -43.82 7.58 -2.69
C ALA A 69 -44.06 7.13 -4.13
N ARG A 70 -44.51 5.92 -4.27
CA ARG A 70 -45.43 5.28 -5.23
C ARG A 70 -44.88 4.07 -5.96
N PRO A 71 -45.57 2.93 -5.90
CA PRO A 71 -45.11 1.69 -6.57
C PRO A 71 -45.46 1.73 -8.05
N ARG A 72 -44.47 1.95 -8.91
CA ARG A 72 -44.56 1.53 -10.31
C ARG A 72 -43.66 0.31 -10.52
N ARG A 73 -44.25 -0.85 -10.27
CA ARG A 73 -43.72 -2.15 -10.73
C ARG A 73 -43.59 -2.12 -12.26
N ARG A 74 -42.37 -2.12 -12.80
CA ARG A 74 -41.99 -2.86 -14.04
C ARG A 74 -40.71 -2.42 -14.75
N VAL A 75 -39.97 -1.42 -14.27
CA VAL A 75 -38.75 -0.96 -14.99
C VAL A 75 -37.44 -1.21 -14.24
N TYR A 76 -37.47 -1.59 -12.95
CA TYR A 76 -36.30 -1.70 -12.08
C TYR A 76 -35.47 -3.00 -12.20
N ARG A 77 -35.87 -3.95 -13.05
CA ARG A 77 -35.12 -5.23 -13.19
C ARG A 77 -33.85 -5.11 -14.03
N TRP A 78 -33.70 -4.06 -14.82
CA TRP A 78 -32.51 -3.84 -15.67
C TRP A 78 -31.49 -2.88 -15.07
N ALA A 79 -31.94 -1.91 -14.28
CA ALA A 79 -31.04 -0.92 -13.64
C ALA A 79 -30.27 -1.50 -12.44
N SER A 80 -30.87 -2.45 -11.69
CA SER A 80 -30.18 -3.13 -10.58
C SER A 80 -29.09 -4.08 -11.06
N GLY A 81 -29.19 -4.64 -12.28
CA GLY A 81 -28.14 -5.45 -12.88
C GLY A 81 -26.88 -4.64 -13.25
N LEU A 82 -27.07 -3.41 -13.74
CA LEU A 82 -25.95 -2.54 -14.11
C LEU A 82 -25.20 -1.98 -12.87
N ALA A 83 -25.92 -1.61 -11.82
CA ALA A 83 -25.31 -1.14 -10.58
C ALA A 83 -24.54 -2.26 -9.84
N ALA A 84 -25.12 -3.48 -9.77
CA ALA A 84 -24.43 -4.64 -9.22
C ALA A 84 -23.21 -5.05 -10.06
N GLY A 85 -23.32 -4.95 -11.39
CA GLY A 85 -22.22 -5.20 -12.31
C GLY A 85 -21.06 -4.20 -12.13
N LEU A 86 -21.38 -2.92 -11.91
CA LEU A 86 -20.37 -1.89 -11.69
C LEU A 86 -19.66 -2.06 -10.33
N VAL A 87 -20.40 -2.40 -9.27
CA VAL A 87 -19.83 -2.71 -7.96
C VAL A 87 -18.97 -3.96 -8.02
N LEU A 88 -19.40 -5.01 -8.70
CA LEU A 88 -18.60 -6.23 -8.90
C LEU A 88 -17.39 -5.97 -9.80
N ALA A 89 -17.49 -5.09 -10.80
CA ALA A 89 -16.36 -4.71 -11.64
C ALA A 89 -15.32 -3.89 -10.85
N VAL A 90 -15.76 -2.96 -9.99
CA VAL A 90 -14.87 -2.17 -9.13
C VAL A 90 -14.24 -3.05 -8.06
N LEU A 91 -15.01 -3.95 -7.44
CA LEU A 91 -14.47 -4.92 -6.48
C LEU A 91 -13.55 -5.94 -7.17
N GLY A 92 -13.88 -6.38 -8.37
CA GLY A 92 -13.06 -7.29 -9.17
C GLY A 92 -11.77 -6.64 -9.66
N TYR A 93 -11.81 -5.36 -10.06
CA TYR A 93 -10.63 -4.60 -10.47
C TYR A 93 -9.68 -4.35 -9.29
N GLY A 94 -10.22 -3.99 -8.12
CA GLY A 94 -9.43 -3.84 -6.88
C GLY A 94 -8.93 -5.17 -6.32
N ALA A 95 -9.66 -6.27 -6.51
CA ALA A 95 -9.26 -7.59 -6.03
C ALA A 95 -8.22 -8.26 -6.96
N ALA A 96 -8.18 -7.92 -8.25
CA ALA A 96 -7.22 -8.49 -9.18
C ALA A 96 -5.76 -8.18 -8.80
N ASP A 97 -5.52 -7.01 -8.17
CA ASP A 97 -4.21 -6.64 -7.64
C ASP A 97 -3.91 -7.27 -6.26
N TYR A 98 -4.93 -7.79 -5.57
CA TYR A 98 -4.82 -8.32 -4.20
C TYR A 98 -4.81 -9.84 -4.12
N VAL A 99 -5.23 -10.56 -5.16
CA VAL A 99 -5.22 -12.02 -5.13
C VAL A 99 -3.81 -12.50 -5.46
N PRO A 100 -3.05 -13.08 -4.50
CA PRO A 100 -1.82 -13.78 -4.83
C PRO A 100 -2.19 -14.88 -5.84
N SER A 101 -1.52 -14.88 -6.98
CA SER A 101 -1.70 -15.98 -7.92
C SER A 101 -1.23 -17.26 -7.21
N TRP A 102 -2.04 -18.30 -7.23
CA TRP A 102 -1.69 -19.62 -6.65
C TRP A 102 -0.41 -20.22 -7.24
N SER A 103 0.12 -19.60 -8.29
CA SER A 103 1.40 -19.92 -8.92
C SER A 103 2.60 -19.17 -8.33
N ASP A 104 2.40 -18.18 -7.42
CA ASP A 104 3.51 -17.44 -6.82
C ASP A 104 4.14 -18.29 -5.72
N THR A 105 5.43 -18.56 -5.87
CA THR A 105 6.19 -19.40 -4.92
C THR A 105 6.45 -18.66 -3.61
N HIS A 106 6.62 -17.32 -3.68
CA HIS A 106 6.94 -16.47 -2.53
C HIS A 106 6.15 -15.16 -2.58
N HIS A 107 5.59 -14.74 -1.46
CA HIS A 107 4.87 -13.47 -1.36
C HIS A 107 5.00 -12.83 0.03
N THR A 108 4.81 -11.53 0.11
CA THR A 108 4.74 -10.73 1.34
C THR A 108 3.47 -9.90 1.37
N GLY A 109 2.92 -9.69 2.56
CA GLY A 109 1.83 -8.73 2.80
C GLY A 109 2.33 -7.28 2.85
N VAL A 110 1.38 -6.34 3.01
CA VAL A 110 1.71 -4.92 3.22
C VAL A 110 2.50 -4.75 4.51
N GLY A 111 3.61 -4.01 4.46
CA GLY A 111 4.53 -3.79 5.57
C GLY A 111 5.42 -4.99 5.92
N GLN A 112 5.19 -6.16 5.33
CA GLN A 112 6.02 -7.34 5.56
C GLN A 112 7.25 -7.34 4.67
N ARG A 113 8.35 -7.86 5.22
CA ARG A 113 9.60 -8.16 4.51
C ARG A 113 10.01 -9.57 4.86
N GLN A 114 10.44 -10.34 3.87
CA GLN A 114 10.90 -11.70 4.09
C GLN A 114 12.09 -12.01 3.21
N GLN A 115 12.94 -12.91 3.69
CA GLN A 115 14.14 -13.35 3.00
C GLN A 115 14.09 -14.85 2.79
N TRP A 116 14.48 -15.29 1.61
CA TRP A 116 14.59 -16.70 1.23
C TRP A 116 15.95 -16.98 0.59
N LEU A 117 16.39 -18.21 0.77
CA LEU A 117 17.51 -18.77 0.05
C LEU A 117 16.95 -19.69 -1.04
N LEU A 118 17.23 -19.36 -2.29
CA LEU A 118 16.80 -20.17 -3.43
C LEU A 118 17.69 -21.42 -3.57
N SER A 119 17.27 -22.37 -4.41
CA SER A 119 17.98 -23.66 -4.59
C SER A 119 19.38 -23.54 -5.21
N ASP A 120 19.67 -22.42 -5.86
CA ASP A 120 21.01 -22.09 -6.41
C ASP A 120 21.90 -21.37 -5.39
N GLY A 121 21.41 -21.12 -4.17
CA GLY A 121 22.10 -20.36 -3.14
C GLY A 121 21.91 -18.83 -3.23
N THR A 122 21.20 -18.33 -4.23
CA THR A 122 20.84 -16.91 -4.33
C THR A 122 19.94 -16.51 -3.16
N ARG A 123 20.28 -15.39 -2.50
CA ARG A 123 19.44 -14.81 -1.45
C ARG A 123 18.51 -13.79 -2.08
N VAL A 124 17.21 -13.95 -1.80
CA VAL A 124 16.17 -13.03 -2.26
C VAL A 124 15.48 -12.41 -1.05
N THR A 125 15.46 -11.09 -0.98
CA THR A 125 14.69 -10.35 0.04
C THR A 125 13.52 -9.68 -0.66
N LEU A 126 12.29 -10.03 -0.27
CA LEU A 126 11.07 -9.41 -0.75
C LEU A 126 10.66 -8.27 0.17
N ASN A 127 10.31 -7.15 -0.43
CA ASN A 127 9.77 -5.96 0.24
C ASN A 127 8.25 -6.05 0.42
N SER A 128 7.62 -4.99 0.91
CA SER A 128 6.18 -4.87 1.13
C SER A 128 5.36 -5.25 -0.11
N ALA A 129 4.27 -6.00 0.09
CA ALA A 129 3.25 -6.35 -0.90
C ALA A 129 3.82 -6.96 -2.21
N THR A 130 4.85 -7.79 -2.09
CA THR A 130 5.59 -8.39 -3.21
C THR A 130 5.08 -9.79 -3.53
N ALA A 131 5.05 -10.14 -4.83
CA ALA A 131 4.73 -11.48 -5.32
C ALA A 131 5.76 -11.90 -6.37
N LEU A 132 6.42 -13.05 -6.12
CA LEU A 132 7.51 -13.61 -6.90
C LEU A 132 7.27 -15.09 -7.19
N SER A 133 7.45 -15.50 -8.43
CA SER A 133 7.48 -16.91 -8.84
C SER A 133 8.90 -17.31 -9.21
N VAL A 134 9.33 -18.51 -8.83
CA VAL A 134 10.65 -19.07 -9.14
C VAL A 134 10.48 -20.22 -10.14
N ASP A 135 11.21 -20.15 -11.25
CA ASP A 135 11.24 -21.17 -12.30
C ASP A 135 12.69 -21.50 -12.65
N PHE A 136 13.27 -22.45 -11.92
CA PHE A 136 14.62 -22.94 -12.13
C PHE A 136 14.58 -24.24 -12.89
N THR A 137 15.21 -24.25 -14.06
CA THR A 137 15.44 -25.44 -14.86
C THR A 137 16.95 -25.77 -14.87
N GLY A 138 17.31 -26.93 -15.43
CA GLY A 138 18.72 -27.32 -15.51
C GLY A 138 19.62 -26.30 -16.24
N THR A 139 19.05 -25.51 -17.14
CA THR A 139 19.79 -24.56 -18.01
C THR A 139 19.51 -23.09 -17.69
N GLN A 140 18.50 -22.78 -16.86
CA GLN A 140 18.05 -21.41 -16.60
C GLN A 140 17.68 -21.19 -15.13
N ARG A 141 18.13 -20.06 -14.58
CA ARG A 141 17.74 -19.54 -13.27
C ARG A 141 16.81 -18.34 -13.49
N SER A 142 15.50 -18.57 -13.52
CA SER A 142 14.52 -17.54 -13.85
C SER A 142 13.56 -17.29 -12.70
N VAL A 143 13.23 -16.03 -12.46
CA VAL A 143 12.20 -15.61 -11.54
C VAL A 143 11.29 -14.59 -12.21
N THR A 144 10.01 -14.58 -11.84
CA THR A 144 9.04 -13.61 -12.33
C THR A 144 8.56 -12.74 -11.19
N LEU A 145 8.87 -11.44 -11.22
CA LEU A 145 8.33 -10.44 -10.30
C LEU A 145 7.02 -9.90 -10.85
N ARG A 146 5.90 -10.31 -10.24
CA ARG A 146 4.56 -9.87 -10.66
C ARG A 146 4.26 -8.46 -10.17
N LYS A 147 4.57 -8.17 -8.91
CA LYS A 147 4.41 -6.85 -8.28
C LYS A 147 5.35 -6.71 -7.08
N GLY A 148 5.51 -5.48 -6.61
CA GLY A 148 6.32 -5.15 -5.44
C GLY A 148 7.79 -4.99 -5.76
N GLU A 149 8.66 -5.35 -4.84
CA GLU A 149 10.10 -5.12 -4.93
C GLU A 149 10.88 -6.29 -4.34
N ALA A 150 11.89 -6.75 -5.05
CA ALA A 150 12.79 -7.80 -4.61
C ALA A 150 14.24 -7.37 -4.79
N LEU A 151 15.08 -7.66 -3.78
CA LEU A 151 16.52 -7.57 -3.83
C LEU A 151 17.10 -8.97 -4.00
N PHE A 152 18.02 -9.10 -4.96
CA PHE A 152 18.69 -10.34 -5.30
C PHE A 152 20.17 -10.22 -5.01
N GLU A 153 20.70 -11.11 -4.14
CA GLU A 153 22.13 -11.28 -3.87
C GLU A 153 22.55 -12.59 -4.51
N LEU A 154 23.18 -12.49 -5.68
CA LEU A 154 23.45 -13.66 -6.52
C LEU A 154 24.67 -14.42 -6.11
N VAL A 155 24.58 -15.74 -6.18
CA VAL A 155 25.75 -16.61 -6.29
C VAL A 155 26.35 -16.51 -7.69
N ASP A 156 27.66 -16.38 -7.79
CA ASP A 156 28.37 -16.30 -9.06
C ASP A 156 28.23 -17.62 -9.84
N ASP A 157 27.58 -17.55 -10.97
CA ASP A 157 27.45 -18.66 -11.94
C ASP A 157 27.48 -18.09 -13.35
N PRO A 158 28.67 -17.95 -13.95
CA PRO A 158 28.83 -17.39 -15.29
C PRO A 158 28.16 -18.22 -16.38
N SER A 159 27.96 -19.53 -16.15
CA SER A 159 27.37 -20.45 -17.12
C SER A 159 25.85 -20.31 -17.24
N ARG A 160 25.18 -19.87 -16.17
CA ARG A 160 23.71 -19.73 -16.11
C ARG A 160 23.35 -18.37 -15.54
N PRO A 161 23.17 -17.33 -16.36
CA PRO A 161 22.71 -16.02 -15.87
C PRO A 161 21.41 -16.14 -15.10
N PHE A 162 21.30 -15.37 -14.00
CA PHE A 162 20.07 -15.20 -13.27
C PHE A 162 19.19 -14.21 -14.00
N VAL A 163 17.93 -14.56 -14.22
CA VAL A 163 17.00 -13.75 -15.02
C VAL A 163 15.80 -13.37 -14.19
N VAL A 164 15.50 -12.07 -14.13
CA VAL A 164 14.26 -11.54 -13.54
C VAL A 164 13.36 -11.03 -14.66
N LEU A 165 12.14 -11.54 -14.70
CA LEU A 165 11.07 -11.06 -15.57
C LEU A 165 10.16 -10.14 -14.77
N ALA A 166 9.99 -8.90 -15.22
CA ALA A 166 9.14 -7.90 -14.55
C ALA A 166 8.26 -7.18 -15.60
N GLY A 167 7.10 -7.78 -15.91
CA GLY A 167 6.26 -7.33 -17.01
C GLY A 167 6.90 -7.52 -18.37
N GLN A 168 7.23 -6.41 -19.06
CA GLN A 168 7.91 -6.42 -20.36
C GLN A 168 9.43 -6.35 -20.24
N ASP A 169 9.92 -6.16 -19.01
CA ASP A 169 11.34 -5.98 -18.74
C ASP A 169 11.98 -7.30 -18.37
N ARG A 170 13.18 -7.55 -18.91
CA ARG A 170 14.01 -8.69 -18.57
C ARG A 170 15.35 -8.20 -18.05
N VAL A 171 15.68 -8.58 -16.83
CA VAL A 171 16.95 -8.24 -16.18
C VAL A 171 17.77 -9.50 -16.05
N ALA A 172 19.00 -9.49 -16.58
CA ALA A 172 19.93 -10.62 -16.52
C ALA A 172 21.22 -10.20 -15.83
N ALA A 173 21.67 -10.97 -14.84
CA ALA A 173 22.94 -10.76 -14.16
C ALA A 173 23.61 -12.12 -13.89
N LYS A 174 24.95 -12.13 -13.83
CA LYS A 174 25.74 -13.33 -13.53
C LYS A 174 26.10 -13.42 -12.06
N ASN A 175 26.35 -12.27 -11.45
CA ASN A 175 26.72 -12.11 -10.04
C ASN A 175 26.30 -10.73 -9.53
N GLY A 176 26.57 -10.45 -8.27
CA GLY A 176 26.35 -9.14 -7.66
C GLY A 176 25.02 -9.01 -6.93
N VAL A 177 24.67 -7.77 -6.65
CA VAL A 177 23.46 -7.39 -5.90
C VAL A 177 22.68 -6.37 -6.70
N PHE A 178 21.42 -6.66 -6.97
CA PHE A 178 20.53 -5.74 -7.66
C PHE A 178 19.09 -5.85 -7.14
N SER A 179 18.34 -4.77 -7.29
CA SER A 179 16.91 -4.71 -6.93
C SER A 179 16.07 -4.50 -8.19
N VAL A 180 14.94 -5.17 -8.23
CA VAL A 180 13.88 -4.93 -9.22
C VAL A 180 12.60 -4.59 -8.49
N ARG A 181 11.99 -3.46 -8.86
CA ARG A 181 10.70 -3.01 -8.34
C ARG A 181 9.71 -2.83 -9.48
N ARG A 182 8.50 -3.33 -9.29
CA ARG A 182 7.40 -3.21 -10.25
C ARG A 182 6.13 -2.78 -9.54
N ASP A 183 5.72 -1.52 -9.76
CA ASP A 183 4.50 -0.94 -9.18
C ASP A 183 3.75 -0.15 -10.26
N ALA A 184 2.42 -0.31 -10.34
CA ALA A 184 1.53 0.49 -11.18
C ALA A 184 2.01 0.69 -12.64
N GLY A 185 2.57 -0.34 -13.27
CA GLY A 185 3.09 -0.26 -14.65
C GLY A 185 4.45 0.41 -14.79
N GLN A 186 5.10 0.72 -13.67
CA GLN A 186 6.47 1.22 -13.63
C GLN A 186 7.42 0.10 -13.18
N THR A 187 8.56 -0.03 -13.87
CA THR A 187 9.65 -0.93 -13.48
C THR A 187 10.91 -0.12 -13.18
N ARG A 188 11.47 -0.31 -11.99
CA ARG A 188 12.75 0.27 -11.58
C ARG A 188 13.74 -0.85 -11.34
N ILE A 189 14.91 -0.73 -11.96
CA ILE A 189 16.03 -1.64 -11.78
C ILE A 189 17.20 -0.85 -11.20
N LEU A 190 17.79 -1.34 -10.13
CA LEU A 190 18.92 -0.74 -9.43
C LEU A 190 20.02 -1.77 -9.25
N VAL A 191 21.25 -1.43 -9.59
CA VAL A 191 22.43 -2.27 -9.35
C VAL A 191 23.21 -1.71 -8.17
N ALA A 192 23.38 -2.52 -7.12
CA ALA A 192 24.21 -2.17 -5.96
C ALA A 192 25.65 -2.66 -6.11
N SER A 193 25.86 -3.85 -6.68
CA SER A 193 27.20 -4.38 -7.02
C SER A 193 27.11 -5.33 -8.19
N GLY A 194 28.23 -5.57 -8.88
CA GLY A 194 28.26 -6.32 -10.13
C GLY A 194 27.71 -5.51 -11.30
N ALA A 195 27.15 -6.19 -12.29
CA ALA A 195 26.49 -5.55 -13.43
C ALA A 195 25.23 -6.32 -13.83
N ALA A 196 24.23 -5.60 -14.34
CA ALA A 196 23.01 -6.18 -14.84
C ALA A 196 22.69 -5.68 -16.25
N GLN A 197 22.28 -6.59 -17.12
CA GLN A 197 21.79 -6.29 -18.45
C GLN A 197 20.26 -6.21 -18.40
N VAL A 198 19.73 -5.06 -18.76
CA VAL A 198 18.27 -4.83 -18.83
C VAL A 198 17.85 -4.83 -20.29
N GLN A 199 16.92 -5.69 -20.62
CA GLN A 199 16.26 -5.71 -21.91
C GLN A 199 14.84 -5.19 -21.76
N HIS A 200 14.57 -4.09 -22.45
CA HIS A 200 13.23 -3.49 -22.55
C HIS A 200 12.85 -3.40 -24.03
N GLN A 201 11.82 -4.13 -24.44
CA GLN A 201 11.46 -4.27 -25.87
C GLN A 201 12.68 -4.69 -26.74
N ALA A 202 13.05 -3.89 -27.74
CA ALA A 202 14.21 -4.13 -28.60
C ALA A 202 15.51 -3.49 -28.07
N GLN A 203 15.46 -2.75 -26.98
CA GLN A 203 16.61 -2.05 -26.41
C GLN A 203 17.28 -2.89 -25.33
N THR A 204 18.59 -2.83 -25.27
CA THR A 204 19.39 -3.46 -24.22
C THR A 204 20.28 -2.41 -23.57
N LEU A 205 20.22 -2.34 -22.25
CA LEU A 205 20.96 -1.41 -21.42
C LEU A 205 21.77 -2.20 -20.38
N GLU A 206 23.06 -1.88 -20.23
CA GLU A 206 23.87 -2.39 -19.14
C GLU A 206 23.95 -1.36 -18.00
N LEU A 207 23.64 -1.80 -16.79
CA LEU A 207 23.73 -1.01 -15.56
C LEU A 207 24.94 -1.46 -14.75
N GLN A 208 25.69 -0.48 -14.26
CA GLN A 208 26.87 -0.62 -13.40
C GLN A 208 26.48 -0.30 -11.93
N PRO A 209 27.35 -0.57 -10.95
CA PRO A 209 27.08 -0.26 -9.55
C PRO A 209 26.67 1.21 -9.35
N ASN A 210 25.67 1.44 -8.46
CA ASN A 210 25.05 2.73 -8.20
C ASN A 210 24.31 3.34 -9.40
N GLN A 211 23.94 2.54 -10.38
CA GLN A 211 23.08 2.98 -11.47
C GLN A 211 21.69 2.38 -11.37
N GLN A 212 20.70 3.17 -11.74
CA GLN A 212 19.32 2.69 -11.92
C GLN A 212 18.79 3.04 -13.32
N ALA A 213 17.82 2.24 -13.75
CA ALA A 213 16.96 2.53 -14.89
C ALA A 213 15.50 2.52 -14.45
N LEU A 214 14.68 3.34 -15.08
CA LEU A 214 13.25 3.49 -14.81
C LEU A 214 12.49 3.41 -16.13
N TYR A 215 11.52 2.49 -16.18
CA TYR A 215 10.62 2.28 -17.31
C TYR A 215 9.18 2.48 -16.85
N GLN A 216 8.34 3.11 -17.66
CA GLN A 216 6.92 3.33 -17.35
C GLN A 216 6.07 3.17 -18.60
N ALA A 217 5.03 2.33 -18.52
CA ALA A 217 4.08 2.09 -19.62
C ALA A 217 4.76 1.82 -20.98
N GLY A 218 5.88 1.08 -20.98
CA GLY A 218 6.63 0.73 -22.18
C GLY A 218 7.55 1.85 -22.72
N GLN A 219 7.74 2.92 -21.95
CA GLN A 219 8.68 4.00 -22.28
C GLN A 219 9.84 4.04 -21.29
N VAL A 220 11.01 4.43 -21.78
CA VAL A 220 12.17 4.70 -20.94
C VAL A 220 11.99 6.07 -20.29
N VAL A 221 11.93 6.12 -18.95
CA VAL A 221 11.84 7.37 -18.19
C VAL A 221 13.22 7.87 -17.79
N ALA A 222 14.11 6.97 -17.38
CA ALA A 222 15.48 7.30 -17.01
C ALA A 222 16.42 6.12 -17.25
N GLU A 223 17.56 6.38 -17.89
CA GLU A 223 18.63 5.42 -18.10
C GLU A 223 19.88 5.82 -17.33
N ARG A 224 20.57 4.82 -16.74
CA ARG A 224 21.87 4.99 -16.05
C ARG A 224 21.93 6.18 -15.09
N GLN A 225 20.80 6.45 -14.42
CA GLN A 225 20.80 7.49 -13.40
C GLN A 225 21.69 7.07 -12.23
N GLN A 226 22.63 7.92 -11.86
CA GLN A 226 23.47 7.70 -10.67
C GLN A 226 22.68 7.92 -9.40
N VAL A 227 22.77 6.96 -8.49
CA VAL A 227 22.00 6.96 -7.24
C VAL A 227 22.84 6.38 -6.09
N ASP A 228 22.41 6.64 -4.86
CA ASP A 228 22.94 5.95 -3.70
C ASP A 228 22.20 4.61 -3.52
N ALA A 229 22.80 3.54 -4.04
CA ALA A 229 22.22 2.20 -3.94
C ALA A 229 22.09 1.74 -2.49
N ASN A 230 23.00 2.13 -1.59
CA ASN A 230 22.93 1.76 -0.18
C ASN A 230 21.72 2.40 0.51
N ALA A 231 21.41 3.66 0.18
CA ALA A 231 20.20 4.33 0.67
C ALA A 231 18.93 3.69 0.10
N LEU A 232 18.89 3.42 -1.22
CA LEU A 232 17.72 2.86 -1.89
C LEU A 232 17.43 1.39 -1.52
N THR A 233 18.44 0.64 -1.09
CA THR A 233 18.28 -0.75 -0.59
C THR A 233 18.22 -0.84 0.93
N ALA A 234 18.20 0.27 1.66
CA ALA A 234 18.19 0.29 3.12
C ALA A 234 16.93 -0.38 3.73
N TRP A 235 15.85 -0.47 2.95
CA TRP A 235 14.63 -1.15 3.35
C TRP A 235 14.85 -2.62 3.75
N GLN A 236 15.82 -3.33 3.14
CA GLN A 236 16.18 -4.70 3.54
C GLN A 236 16.65 -4.76 5.00
N ARG A 237 17.23 -3.68 5.52
CA ARG A 237 17.68 -3.51 6.91
C ARG A 237 16.63 -2.83 7.79
N GLY A 238 15.38 -2.69 7.32
CA GLY A 238 14.30 -2.07 8.06
C GLY A 238 14.37 -0.54 8.11
N LYS A 239 15.05 0.12 7.17
CA LYS A 239 15.21 1.56 7.16
C LYS A 239 14.80 2.15 5.82
N LEU A 240 14.21 3.35 5.82
CA LEU A 240 14.12 4.21 4.65
C LEU A 240 15.04 5.41 4.86
N ILE A 241 15.88 5.69 3.87
CA ILE A 241 16.83 6.79 3.92
C ILE A 241 16.47 7.79 2.82
N PHE A 242 16.12 8.99 3.22
CA PHE A 242 15.84 10.10 2.33
C PHE A 242 16.90 11.18 2.46
N ASN A 243 17.38 11.70 1.35
CA ASN A 243 18.31 12.81 1.28
C ASN A 243 17.75 13.85 0.33
N ARG A 244 17.24 14.95 0.88
CA ARG A 244 16.58 16.05 0.15
C ARG A 244 15.58 15.56 -0.89
N LYS A 245 14.66 14.67 -0.45
CA LYS A 245 13.58 14.17 -1.27
C LYS A 245 12.33 15.00 -1.10
N PRO A 246 11.59 15.34 -2.17
CA PRO A 246 10.29 16.00 -2.04
C PRO A 246 9.35 15.19 -1.13
N LEU A 247 8.60 15.89 -0.27
CA LEU A 247 7.66 15.26 0.65
C LEU A 247 6.69 14.32 -0.07
N GLN A 248 6.21 14.70 -1.25
CA GLN A 248 5.33 13.84 -2.05
C GLN A 248 5.97 12.48 -2.40
N GLU A 249 7.28 12.44 -2.68
CA GLU A 249 7.99 11.18 -2.94
C GLU A 249 8.16 10.35 -1.65
N VAL A 250 8.44 11.03 -0.54
CA VAL A 250 8.55 10.39 0.79
C VAL A 250 7.22 9.76 1.19
N LEU A 251 6.11 10.47 1.07
CA LEU A 251 4.78 9.96 1.40
C LEU A 251 4.37 8.80 0.48
N ALA A 252 4.66 8.89 -0.82
CA ALA A 252 4.42 7.80 -1.76
C ALA A 252 5.22 6.53 -1.42
N GLU A 253 6.46 6.69 -0.92
CA GLU A 253 7.25 5.55 -0.46
C GLU A 253 6.72 4.99 0.87
N LEU A 254 6.29 5.83 1.82
CA LEU A 254 5.70 5.39 3.09
C LEU A 254 4.37 4.67 2.90
N GLU A 255 3.54 5.11 1.95
CA GLU A 255 2.26 4.48 1.60
C GLU A 255 2.41 2.98 1.27
N ARG A 256 3.56 2.55 0.75
CA ARG A 256 3.83 1.15 0.44
C ARG A 256 3.87 0.23 1.65
N TYR A 257 4.10 0.77 2.84
CA TYR A 257 4.31 -0.01 4.07
C TYR A 257 3.12 -0.01 5.00
N GLN A 258 2.04 0.67 4.64
CA GLN A 258 0.82 0.75 5.42
C GLN A 258 -0.43 0.48 4.59
N TYR A 259 -1.51 0.13 5.25
CA TYR A 259 -2.83 0.05 4.60
C TYR A 259 -3.43 1.45 4.49
N GLY A 260 -4.15 1.69 3.39
CA GLY A 260 -4.81 2.97 3.13
C GLY A 260 -3.99 3.89 2.23
N ARG A 261 -4.42 5.13 2.11
CA ARG A 261 -3.85 6.15 1.22
C ARG A 261 -3.31 7.32 2.04
N ILE A 262 -2.23 7.92 1.55
CA ILE A 262 -1.74 9.20 2.06
C ILE A 262 -2.07 10.27 1.03
N VAL A 263 -2.91 11.24 1.41
CA VAL A 263 -3.38 12.30 0.52
C VAL A 263 -2.70 13.61 0.89
N LEU A 264 -2.03 14.22 -0.07
CA LEU A 264 -1.36 15.51 0.06
C LEU A 264 -1.87 16.44 -1.05
N PRO A 265 -2.88 17.29 -0.78
CA PRO A 265 -3.45 18.18 -1.79
C PRO A 265 -2.57 19.38 -2.13
N ASP A 266 -1.78 19.86 -1.17
CA ASP A 266 -0.93 21.03 -1.35
C ASP A 266 0.37 20.69 -2.08
N ALA A 267 0.47 21.12 -3.33
CA ALA A 267 1.66 20.91 -4.14
C ALA A 267 2.89 21.66 -3.61
N THR A 268 2.70 22.79 -2.92
CA THR A 268 3.79 23.57 -2.31
C THR A 268 4.41 22.78 -1.16
N LEU A 269 3.55 22.23 -0.31
CA LEU A 269 3.96 21.33 0.77
C LEU A 269 4.64 20.07 0.21
N GLY A 270 4.11 19.55 -0.91
CA GLY A 270 4.67 18.38 -1.61
C GLY A 270 6.11 18.57 -2.10
N ALA A 271 6.51 19.79 -2.41
CA ALA A 271 7.86 20.14 -2.85
C ALA A 271 8.87 20.30 -1.68
N MET A 272 8.40 20.30 -0.41
CA MET A 272 9.25 20.44 0.76
C MET A 272 10.30 19.33 0.82
N GLN A 273 11.56 19.68 1.06
CA GLN A 273 12.68 18.73 1.07
C GLN A 273 12.80 18.00 2.40
N ILE A 274 12.73 16.71 2.36
CA ILE A 274 12.83 15.82 3.53
C ILE A 274 14.17 15.09 3.52
N SER A 275 14.86 15.12 4.67
CA SER A 275 16.08 14.33 4.90
C SER A 275 15.96 13.61 6.24
N GLY A 276 16.25 12.31 6.24
CA GLY A 276 16.17 11.52 7.46
C GLY A 276 16.26 10.02 7.23
N VAL A 277 16.35 9.31 8.34
CA VAL A 277 16.28 7.85 8.40
C VAL A 277 15.02 7.47 9.16
N PHE A 278 14.17 6.67 8.54
CA PHE A 278 12.90 6.22 9.09
C PHE A 278 12.96 4.72 9.36
N ASP A 279 12.41 4.30 10.49
CA ASP A 279 12.39 2.88 10.89
C ASP A 279 11.12 2.20 10.40
N LEU A 280 11.26 1.23 9.50
CA LEU A 280 10.16 0.43 8.97
C LEU A 280 9.62 -0.63 9.96
N ASN A 281 10.29 -0.85 11.10
CA ASN A 281 9.82 -1.76 12.13
C ASN A 281 8.77 -1.10 13.05
N ASP A 282 8.61 0.23 12.94
CA ASP A 282 7.58 1.00 13.62
C ASP A 282 6.80 1.88 12.61
N PRO A 283 5.95 1.27 11.78
CA PRO A 283 5.24 1.97 10.72
C PRO A 283 4.24 3.01 11.23
N GLN A 284 3.73 2.85 12.45
CA GLN A 284 2.79 3.82 13.05
C GLN A 284 3.47 5.14 13.36
N ASN A 285 4.76 5.12 13.72
CA ASN A 285 5.55 6.32 14.02
C ASN A 285 6.12 7.03 12.80
N LEU A 286 6.02 6.47 11.59
CA LEU A 286 6.60 7.09 10.40
C LEU A 286 5.98 8.45 10.10
N LEU A 287 4.66 8.50 10.01
CA LEU A 287 3.93 9.76 9.77
C LEU A 287 4.05 10.71 10.96
N HIS A 288 3.97 10.19 12.18
CA HIS A 288 4.13 11.00 13.40
C HIS A 288 5.53 11.64 13.51
N THR A 289 6.57 10.95 13.04
CA THR A 289 7.92 11.54 12.95
C THR A 289 7.95 12.71 11.97
N LEU A 290 7.21 12.64 10.86
CA LEU A 290 7.08 13.76 9.92
C LEU A 290 6.32 14.93 10.54
N GLU A 291 5.23 14.70 11.26
CA GLU A 291 4.50 15.74 12.00
C GLU A 291 5.42 16.49 12.96
N GLN A 292 6.08 15.75 13.85
CA GLN A 292 6.92 16.36 14.88
C GLN A 292 8.13 17.07 14.32
N ARG A 293 8.76 16.51 13.30
CA ARG A 293 10.05 17.02 12.81
C ARG A 293 9.92 18.15 11.79
N TYR A 294 8.84 18.12 11.00
CA TYR A 294 8.63 19.07 9.91
C TYR A 294 7.41 19.96 10.10
N GLY A 295 6.70 19.83 11.23
CA GLY A 295 5.55 20.67 11.56
C GLY A 295 4.35 20.42 10.64
N LEU A 296 4.22 19.21 10.09
CA LEU A 296 3.07 18.81 9.28
C LEU A 296 1.86 18.57 10.16
N ASN A 297 0.69 18.89 9.67
CA ASN A 297 -0.57 18.46 10.28
C ASN A 297 -1.11 17.25 9.50
N ILE A 298 -1.43 16.17 10.21
CA ILE A 298 -1.98 14.97 9.59
C ILE A 298 -3.30 14.61 10.28
N THR A 299 -4.37 14.62 9.50
CA THR A 299 -5.68 14.15 9.96
C THR A 299 -5.83 12.69 9.57
N TYR A 300 -5.98 11.81 10.58
CA TYR A 300 -6.15 10.38 10.38
C TYR A 300 -7.63 10.04 10.25
N LEU A 301 -8.00 9.52 9.09
CA LEU A 301 -9.33 8.99 8.79
C LEU A 301 -9.21 7.47 8.54
N PRO A 302 -10.30 6.70 8.62
CA PRO A 302 -10.25 5.29 8.26
C PRO A 302 -9.67 5.10 6.84
N PHE A 303 -8.55 4.39 6.74
CA PHE A 303 -7.81 4.12 5.48
C PHE A 303 -7.27 5.34 4.73
N VAL A 304 -7.28 6.54 5.32
CA VAL A 304 -6.74 7.75 4.69
C VAL A 304 -6.01 8.61 5.72
N ALA A 305 -4.75 8.97 5.44
CA ALA A 305 -4.03 10.01 6.16
C ALA A 305 -4.02 11.28 5.30
N TRP A 306 -4.61 12.35 5.78
CA TRP A 306 -4.71 13.64 5.08
C TRP A 306 -3.65 14.59 5.61
N VAL A 307 -2.67 14.95 4.77
CA VAL A 307 -1.54 15.84 5.11
C VAL A 307 -1.85 17.26 4.67
N HIS A 308 -1.75 18.23 5.59
CA HIS A 308 -2.08 19.64 5.34
C HIS A 308 -1.24 20.60 6.18
#